data_976616233944fa83566360af552b4f15
#
_entry.id   976616233944fa83566360af552b4f15
#
_cell.length_a   1.000
_cell.length_b   1.000
_cell.length_c   1.000
_cell.angle_alpha   90.00
_cell.angle_beta   90.00
_cell.angle_gamma   90.00
#
_symmetry.space_group_name_H-M   'P 1'
#
loop_
_entity.id
_entity.type
_entity.pdbx_description
1 polymer ?
#
loop_
_entity_poly.entity_id
_entity_poly.type
_entity_poly.pdbx_seq_one_letter_code
_entity_poly.pdbx_strand_id
1 'polypeptide(L)'
;SMGNKEQVPAGEFQIMSAGTGVRHSEYNPSDTEKLHLYQIWIMPEENGITPRYEQRRFDALQGKQLVLSPDARDGSLKVHQDMELYRWALLKDEQSVHQIAAERRVWIQVVKGEVTINGTKATTSDGLAIWDEQAISVHADSDSEILLFDLPPV
;
A
#
# COMPACT_ATOMS: atom_id res chain seq x y z
N SER A 1 7.95 -18.36 12.70
CA SER A 1 7.54 -19.71 13.12
C SER A 1 7.30 -20.67 11.95
N MET A 2 7.13 -20.16 10.74
CA MET A 2 6.90 -20.96 9.51
C MET A 2 8.21 -21.49 8.88
N GLY A 3 9.38 -21.16 9.44
CA GLY A 3 10.69 -21.62 8.98
C GLY A 3 11.25 -20.92 7.74
N ASN A 4 10.55 -19.96 7.20
CA ASN A 4 11.01 -19.19 6.04
C ASN A 4 12.06 -18.15 6.46
N LYS A 5 13.05 -17.95 5.61
CA LYS A 5 14.01 -16.87 5.72
C LYS A 5 14.12 -16.24 4.33
N GLU A 6 13.49 -15.09 4.16
CA GLU A 6 13.36 -14.41 2.88
C GLU A 6 13.96 -13.01 2.98
N GLN A 7 14.38 -12.48 1.85
CA GLN A 7 14.74 -11.07 1.70
C GLN A 7 13.62 -10.36 0.94
N VAL A 8 13.31 -9.13 1.37
CA VAL A 8 12.35 -8.26 0.70
C VAL A 8 13.12 -7.08 0.10
N PRO A 9 13.52 -7.17 -1.17
CA PRO A 9 14.18 -6.07 -1.87
C PRO A 9 13.28 -4.83 -1.98
N ALA A 10 13.88 -3.67 -2.21
CA ALA A 10 13.12 -2.45 -2.49
C ALA A 10 12.16 -2.65 -3.68
N GLY A 11 10.93 -2.16 -3.55
CA GLY A 11 9.87 -2.34 -4.55
C GLY A 11 9.09 -3.65 -4.44
N GLU A 12 9.41 -4.51 -3.48
CA GLU A 12 8.61 -5.69 -3.17
C GLU A 12 7.62 -5.42 -2.04
N PHE A 13 6.51 -6.15 -2.10
CA PHE A 13 5.50 -6.21 -1.05
C PHE A 13 5.40 -7.62 -0.53
N GLN A 14 5.33 -7.73 0.78
CA GLN A 14 4.99 -8.98 1.46
C GLN A 14 3.67 -8.83 2.19
N ILE A 15 2.89 -9.90 2.23
CA ILE A 15 1.72 -10.01 3.08
C ILE A 15 1.83 -11.23 3.97
N MET A 16 1.48 -11.04 5.24
CA MET A 16 1.42 -12.10 6.22
C MET A 16 0.05 -12.10 6.88
N SER A 17 -0.69 -13.19 6.70
CA SER A 17 -1.90 -13.42 7.48
C SER A 17 -1.49 -14.19 8.74
N ALA A 18 -1.57 -13.53 9.90
CA ALA A 18 -1.13 -14.12 11.17
C ALA A 18 -2.05 -15.27 11.62
N GLY A 19 -3.36 -15.19 11.31
CA GLY A 19 -4.32 -16.25 11.60
C GLY A 19 -4.30 -16.67 13.07
N THR A 20 -3.99 -17.94 13.32
CA THR A 20 -3.85 -18.50 14.67
C THR A 20 -2.59 -18.07 15.40
N GLY A 21 -1.72 -17.32 14.76
CA GLY A 21 -0.51 -16.74 15.33
C GLY A 21 0.76 -17.06 14.52
N VAL A 22 1.58 -16.01 14.32
CA VAL A 22 2.88 -16.10 13.66
C VAL A 22 3.92 -15.37 14.53
N ARG A 23 5.12 -15.92 14.60
CA ARG A 23 6.30 -15.23 15.14
C ARG A 23 7.28 -15.01 14.01
N HIS A 24 7.72 -13.78 13.85
CA HIS A 24 8.72 -13.40 12.86
C HIS A 24 9.66 -12.33 13.42
N SER A 25 10.72 -12.08 12.72
CA SER A 25 11.65 -10.98 12.97
C SER A 25 12.04 -10.37 11.64
N GLU A 26 12.28 -9.08 11.65
CA GLU A 26 12.74 -8.29 10.49
C GLU A 26 14.00 -7.54 10.90
N TYR A 27 14.98 -7.46 10.02
CA TYR A 27 16.21 -6.73 10.27
C TYR A 27 16.82 -6.23 8.96
N ASN A 28 17.56 -5.14 9.05
CA ASN A 28 18.37 -4.66 7.94
C ASN A 28 19.61 -5.53 7.79
N PRO A 29 19.82 -6.22 6.65
CA PRO A 29 21.02 -7.04 6.45
C PRO A 29 22.29 -6.21 6.17
N SER A 30 22.16 -4.91 5.90
CA SER A 30 23.29 -4.00 5.62
C SER A 30 23.77 -3.33 6.90
N ASP A 31 25.07 -3.32 7.11
CA ASP A 31 25.72 -2.59 8.20
C ASP A 31 25.97 -1.10 7.86
N THR A 32 25.81 -0.72 6.59
CA THR A 32 26.18 0.61 6.08
C THR A 32 25.03 1.38 5.45
N GLU A 33 24.02 0.71 4.94
CA GLU A 33 22.87 1.32 4.25
C GLU A 33 21.65 1.40 5.16
N LYS A 34 20.93 2.51 5.06
CA LYS A 34 19.67 2.69 5.79
C LYS A 34 18.56 1.90 5.14
N LEU A 35 17.73 1.28 5.96
CA LEU A 35 16.47 0.65 5.54
C LEU A 35 15.32 1.63 5.79
N HIS A 36 14.44 1.77 4.78
CA HIS A 36 13.13 2.40 4.92
C HIS A 36 12.08 1.39 4.47
N LEU A 37 11.13 1.09 5.32
CA LEU A 37 9.99 0.22 5.03
C LEU A 37 8.73 0.75 5.69
N TYR A 38 7.58 0.30 5.21
CA TYR A 38 6.29 0.48 5.87
C TYR A 38 5.80 -0.88 6.39
N GLN A 39 5.54 -0.96 7.69
CA GLN A 39 4.83 -2.10 8.27
C GLN A 39 3.37 -1.69 8.46
N ILE A 40 2.48 -2.35 7.71
CA ILE A 40 1.07 -1.99 7.63
C ILE A 40 0.27 -3.07 8.36
N TRP A 41 -0.54 -2.66 9.34
CA TRP A 41 -1.43 -3.55 10.07
C TRP A 41 -2.84 -3.41 9.52
N ILE A 42 -3.39 -4.54 9.07
CA ILE A 42 -4.75 -4.64 8.55
C ILE A 42 -5.51 -5.63 9.43
N MET A 43 -6.61 -5.18 10.05
CA MET A 43 -7.49 -6.08 10.81
C MET A 43 -8.24 -6.97 9.82
N PRO A 44 -8.12 -8.30 9.91
CA PRO A 44 -8.88 -9.19 9.03
C PRO A 44 -10.37 -9.17 9.40
N GLU A 45 -11.24 -9.39 8.42
CA GLU A 45 -12.69 -9.53 8.62
C GLU A 45 -13.08 -10.88 9.25
N GLU A 46 -12.18 -11.88 9.17
CA GLU A 46 -12.38 -13.22 9.72
C GLU A 46 -11.27 -13.56 10.71
N ASN A 47 -11.65 -14.21 11.81
CA ASN A 47 -10.72 -14.76 12.79
C ASN A 47 -10.33 -16.21 12.46
N GLY A 48 -9.17 -16.64 12.92
CA GLY A 48 -8.73 -18.04 12.83
C GLY A 48 -8.38 -18.53 11.42
N ILE A 49 -8.12 -17.60 10.49
CA ILE A 49 -7.62 -17.95 9.15
C ILE A 49 -6.29 -18.71 9.23
N THR A 50 -6.03 -19.53 8.24
CA THR A 50 -4.75 -20.25 8.15
C THR A 50 -3.60 -19.26 7.99
N PRO A 51 -2.53 -19.33 8.80
CA PRO A 51 -1.35 -18.51 8.63
C PRO A 51 -0.78 -18.65 7.21
N ARG A 52 -0.48 -17.52 6.60
CA ARG A 52 -0.01 -17.44 5.23
C ARG A 52 1.06 -16.36 5.09
N TYR A 53 2.01 -16.62 4.23
CA TYR A 53 3.02 -15.66 3.78
C TYR A 53 3.05 -15.66 2.26
N GLU A 54 3.09 -14.49 1.66
CA GLU A 54 3.26 -14.31 0.21
C GLU A 54 4.06 -13.02 -0.02
N GLN A 55 4.96 -13.06 -1.02
CA GLN A 55 5.80 -11.95 -1.40
C GLN A 55 5.73 -11.78 -2.91
N ARG A 56 5.68 -10.54 -3.38
CA ARG A 56 5.62 -10.24 -4.80
C ARG A 56 6.25 -8.89 -5.10
N ARG A 57 6.92 -8.84 -6.23
CA ARG A 57 7.44 -7.61 -6.80
C ARG A 57 6.39 -6.94 -7.68
N PHE A 58 6.26 -5.62 -7.53
CA PHE A 58 5.39 -4.77 -8.32
C PHE A 58 6.26 -3.74 -9.03
N ASP A 59 6.64 -4.06 -10.28
CA ASP A 59 7.66 -3.33 -11.06
C ASP A 59 7.13 -2.17 -11.90
N ALA A 60 5.89 -1.73 -11.71
CA ALA A 60 5.37 -0.59 -12.44
C ALA A 60 6.23 0.64 -12.14
N LEU A 61 7.03 1.06 -13.11
CA LEU A 61 7.86 2.27 -13.03
C LEU A 61 7.01 3.54 -13.02
N GLN A 62 5.78 3.44 -13.54
CA GLN A 62 4.84 4.55 -13.67
C GLN A 62 3.39 4.02 -13.64
N GLY A 63 2.48 4.84 -13.14
CA GLY A 63 1.06 4.56 -13.08
C GLY A 63 0.61 3.88 -11.79
N LYS A 64 -0.68 3.57 -11.75
CA LYS A 64 -1.36 2.96 -10.60
C LYS A 64 -1.41 1.44 -10.75
N GLN A 65 -0.92 0.72 -9.77
CA GLN A 65 -0.88 -0.73 -9.76
C GLN A 65 -1.57 -1.27 -8.50
N LEU A 66 -2.49 -2.22 -8.68
CA LEU A 66 -3.17 -2.90 -7.57
C LEU A 66 -2.19 -3.88 -6.90
N VAL A 67 -1.95 -3.68 -5.61
CA VAL A 67 -1.02 -4.48 -4.79
C VAL A 67 -1.76 -5.50 -3.94
N LEU A 68 -2.85 -5.08 -3.27
CA LEU A 68 -3.71 -5.95 -2.46
C LEU A 68 -5.15 -5.82 -2.90
N SER A 69 -5.87 -6.94 -2.93
CA SER A 69 -7.32 -6.98 -3.08
C SER A 69 -7.92 -8.23 -2.41
N PRO A 70 -9.23 -8.24 -2.09
CA PRO A 70 -9.90 -9.40 -1.49
C PRO A 70 -9.90 -10.63 -2.41
N ASP A 71 -9.96 -10.43 -3.71
CA ASP A 71 -10.08 -11.46 -4.76
C ASP A 71 -8.77 -11.79 -5.49
N ALA A 72 -7.67 -11.12 -5.14
CA ALA A 72 -6.36 -11.26 -5.79
C ALA A 72 -6.38 -10.99 -7.31
N ARG A 73 -7.31 -10.13 -7.79
CA ARG A 73 -7.41 -9.78 -9.21
C ARG A 73 -6.18 -9.02 -9.71
N ASP A 74 -5.98 -9.01 -11.01
CA ASP A 74 -4.93 -8.26 -11.70
C ASP A 74 -3.51 -8.55 -11.18
N GLY A 75 -3.29 -9.76 -10.63
CA GLY A 75 -2.02 -10.15 -10.06
C GLY A 75 -1.72 -9.55 -8.68
N SER A 76 -2.69 -8.99 -7.99
CA SER A 76 -2.53 -8.50 -6.61
C SER A 76 -2.36 -9.64 -5.60
N LEU A 77 -1.86 -9.33 -4.42
CA LEU A 77 -1.83 -10.24 -3.29
C LEU A 77 -3.21 -10.26 -2.62
N LYS A 78 -3.66 -11.42 -2.17
CA LYS A 78 -4.95 -11.54 -1.48
C LYS A 78 -4.87 -10.94 -0.08
N VAL A 79 -5.83 -10.10 0.28
CA VAL A 79 -6.04 -9.61 1.65
C VAL A 79 -7.37 -10.14 2.20
N HIS A 80 -7.44 -10.44 3.50
CA HIS A 80 -8.66 -10.87 4.18
C HIS A 80 -9.39 -9.68 4.83
N GLN A 81 -9.67 -8.68 4.00
CA GLN A 81 -10.42 -7.48 4.38
C GLN A 81 -11.03 -6.86 3.13
N ASP A 82 -12.18 -6.22 3.25
CA ASP A 82 -12.79 -5.42 2.18
C ASP A 82 -11.99 -4.13 1.97
N MET A 83 -10.83 -4.26 1.36
CA MET A 83 -9.98 -3.14 1.01
C MET A 83 -9.13 -3.42 -0.22
N GLU A 84 -8.64 -2.36 -0.82
CA GLU A 84 -7.66 -2.40 -1.88
C GLU A 84 -6.47 -1.52 -1.53
N LEU A 85 -5.27 -1.99 -1.88
CA LEU A 85 -4.06 -1.19 -1.81
C LEU A 85 -3.51 -0.99 -3.21
N TYR A 86 -3.30 0.25 -3.57
CA TYR A 86 -2.61 0.63 -4.80
C TYR A 86 -1.26 1.25 -4.48
N ARG A 87 -0.24 0.86 -5.22
CA ARG A 87 0.98 1.62 -5.40
C ARG A 87 0.80 2.52 -6.62
N TRP A 88 1.13 3.78 -6.47
CA TRP A 88 0.97 4.74 -7.55
C TRP A 88 2.25 5.55 -7.72
N ALA A 89 2.97 5.31 -8.81
CA ALA A 89 4.16 6.03 -9.22
C ALA A 89 3.78 7.08 -10.27
N LEU A 90 4.17 8.32 -10.03
CA LEU A 90 3.85 9.47 -10.87
C LEU A 90 5.13 10.23 -11.22
N LEU A 91 5.25 10.61 -12.48
CA LEU A 91 6.28 11.55 -12.91
C LEU A 91 5.85 12.98 -12.59
N LYS A 92 6.83 13.86 -12.45
CA LYS A 92 6.57 15.29 -12.25
C LYS A 92 5.59 15.83 -13.31
N ASP A 93 4.68 16.71 -12.86
CA ASP A 93 3.62 17.33 -13.64
C ASP A 93 2.53 16.36 -14.15
N GLU A 94 2.60 15.07 -13.79
CA GLU A 94 1.55 14.11 -14.10
C GLU A 94 0.30 14.38 -13.25
N GLN A 95 -0.86 14.27 -13.90
CA GLN A 95 -2.16 14.36 -13.24
C GLN A 95 -2.94 13.07 -13.46
N SER A 96 -3.61 12.61 -12.43
CA SER A 96 -4.41 11.41 -12.52
C SER A 96 -5.55 11.42 -11.51
N VAL A 97 -6.55 10.56 -11.72
CA VAL A 97 -7.76 10.51 -10.89
C VAL A 97 -8.02 9.07 -10.44
N HIS A 98 -8.41 8.91 -9.18
CA HIS A 98 -8.98 7.68 -8.65
C HIS A 98 -10.43 7.93 -8.26
N GLN A 99 -11.36 7.12 -8.81
CA GLN A 99 -12.77 7.17 -8.45
C GLN A 99 -13.00 6.39 -7.16
N ILE A 100 -13.74 6.96 -6.24
CA ILE A 100 -14.10 6.36 -4.96
C ILE A 100 -15.56 5.88 -5.07
N ALA A 101 -15.82 4.62 -4.75
CA ALA A 101 -17.18 4.12 -4.67
C ALA A 101 -17.92 4.77 -3.48
N ALA A 102 -19.25 4.82 -3.55
CA ALA A 102 -20.06 5.42 -2.50
C ALA A 102 -19.75 4.83 -1.12
N GLU A 103 -19.69 5.68 -0.12
CA GLU A 103 -19.45 5.37 1.30
C GLU A 103 -18.02 4.84 1.62
N ARG A 104 -17.19 4.60 0.63
CA ARG A 104 -15.79 4.18 0.87
C ARG A 104 -14.95 5.37 1.36
N ARG A 105 -13.84 5.03 2.01
CA ARG A 105 -12.87 5.99 2.53
C ARG A 105 -11.51 5.70 1.94
N VAL A 106 -10.68 6.72 1.86
CA VAL A 106 -9.33 6.54 1.34
C VAL A 106 -8.31 7.08 2.32
N TRP A 107 -7.23 6.32 2.51
CA TRP A 107 -6.00 6.82 3.11
C TRP A 107 -4.93 6.86 2.04
N ILE A 108 -4.20 7.97 1.97
CA ILE A 108 -3.01 8.10 1.12
C ILE A 108 -1.80 8.31 1.99
N GLN A 109 -0.76 7.52 1.75
CA GLN A 109 0.56 7.67 2.32
C GLN A 109 1.53 8.13 1.23
N VAL A 110 2.16 9.28 1.39
CA VAL A 110 3.22 9.73 0.47
C VAL A 110 4.51 9.01 0.85
N VAL A 111 4.97 8.13 -0.04
CA VAL A 111 6.20 7.34 0.16
C VAL A 111 7.41 8.18 -0.22
N LYS A 112 7.30 8.91 -1.33
CA LYS A 112 8.38 9.74 -1.89
C LYS A 112 7.80 10.89 -2.69
N GLY A 113 8.48 12.03 -2.68
CA GLY A 113 8.19 13.17 -3.53
C GLY A 113 7.22 14.16 -2.90
N GLU A 114 6.61 14.97 -3.76
CA GLU A 114 5.64 16.02 -3.42
C GLU A 114 4.43 15.89 -4.33
N VAL A 115 3.24 15.93 -3.78
CA VAL A 115 1.97 15.79 -4.50
C VAL A 115 0.95 16.80 -4.00
N THR A 116 0.05 17.19 -4.87
CA THR A 116 -1.16 17.93 -4.52
C THR A 116 -2.36 17.01 -4.72
N ILE A 117 -3.09 16.73 -3.63
CA ILE A 117 -4.24 15.81 -3.60
C ILE A 117 -5.50 16.61 -3.25
N ASN A 118 -6.48 16.67 -4.15
CA ASN A 118 -7.70 17.49 -4.00
C ASN A 118 -7.39 18.92 -3.53
N GLY A 119 -6.31 19.53 -4.07
CA GLY A 119 -5.86 20.88 -3.71
C GLY A 119 -5.02 20.96 -2.42
N THR A 120 -4.81 19.87 -1.69
CA THR A 120 -3.98 19.82 -0.49
C THR A 120 -2.58 19.33 -0.84
N LYS A 121 -1.55 20.10 -0.52
CA LYS A 121 -0.15 19.70 -0.70
C LYS A 121 0.29 18.71 0.38
N ALA A 122 1.02 17.69 -0.05
CA ALA A 122 1.62 16.67 0.81
C ALA A 122 3.00 16.27 0.29
N THR A 123 3.87 15.92 1.23
CA THR A 123 5.26 15.57 0.97
C THR A 123 5.60 14.20 1.55
N THR A 124 6.79 13.70 1.27
CA THR A 124 7.27 12.42 1.81
C THR A 124 6.95 12.26 3.29
N SER A 125 6.38 11.13 3.65
CA SER A 125 5.90 10.71 4.98
C SER A 125 4.58 11.32 5.44
N ASP A 126 3.97 12.25 4.69
CA ASP A 126 2.63 12.73 5.00
C ASP A 126 1.58 11.66 4.71
N GLY A 127 0.54 11.65 5.52
CA GLY A 127 -0.65 10.82 5.36
C GLY A 127 -1.91 11.67 5.29
N LEU A 128 -2.83 11.35 4.38
CA LEU A 128 -4.11 12.03 4.20
C LEU A 128 -5.26 11.04 4.35
N ALA A 129 -6.20 11.36 5.24
CA ALA A 129 -7.47 10.66 5.35
C ALA A 129 -8.54 11.41 4.56
N ILE A 130 -9.25 10.72 3.69
CA ILE A 130 -10.22 11.31 2.76
C ILE A 130 -11.53 10.53 2.87
N TRP A 131 -12.63 11.23 3.09
CA TRP A 131 -13.99 10.71 3.13
C TRP A 131 -14.96 11.75 2.58
N ASP A 132 -16.15 11.29 2.22
CA ASP A 132 -17.21 12.11 1.62
C ASP A 132 -16.84 12.74 0.26
N GLU A 133 -15.89 12.09 -0.45
CA GLU A 133 -15.45 12.48 -1.78
C GLU A 133 -15.81 11.39 -2.80
N GLN A 134 -16.07 11.78 -4.02
CA GLN A 134 -16.36 10.85 -5.13
C GLN A 134 -15.10 10.47 -5.93
N ALA A 135 -14.07 11.29 -5.83
CA ALA A 135 -12.83 11.10 -6.56
C ALA A 135 -11.64 11.74 -5.84
N ILE A 136 -10.48 11.21 -6.10
CA ILE A 136 -9.20 11.79 -5.70
C ILE A 136 -8.48 12.24 -6.95
N SER A 137 -8.23 13.54 -7.04
CA SER A 137 -7.34 14.14 -8.04
C SER A 137 -5.95 14.23 -7.46
N VAL A 138 -4.97 13.65 -8.13
CA VAL A 138 -3.56 13.72 -7.76
C VAL A 138 -2.79 14.47 -8.84
N HIS A 139 -2.02 15.44 -8.41
CA HIS A 139 -1.00 16.12 -9.22
C HIS A 139 0.37 15.91 -8.60
N ALA A 140 1.33 15.45 -9.36
CA ALA A 140 2.70 15.23 -8.89
C ALA A 140 3.53 16.51 -9.08
N ASP A 141 3.89 17.18 -7.98
CA ASP A 141 4.75 18.36 -7.98
C ASP A 141 6.23 18.00 -8.22
N SER A 142 6.58 16.72 -7.98
CA SER A 142 7.87 16.09 -8.31
C SER A 142 7.65 14.62 -8.68
N ASP A 143 8.70 13.90 -9.10
CA ASP A 143 8.62 12.44 -9.23
C ASP A 143 8.25 11.82 -7.89
N SER A 144 7.10 11.18 -7.83
CA SER A 144 6.44 10.79 -6.57
C SER A 144 5.98 9.35 -6.57
N GLU A 145 5.88 8.80 -5.37
CA GLU A 145 5.26 7.50 -5.11
C GLU A 145 4.33 7.62 -3.91
N ILE A 146 3.10 7.14 -4.08
CA ILE A 146 2.10 7.10 -3.03
C ILE A 146 1.53 5.69 -2.87
N LEU A 147 1.09 5.36 -1.66
CA LEU A 147 0.24 4.21 -1.38
C LEU A 147 -1.17 4.74 -1.14
N LEU A 148 -2.14 4.21 -1.89
CA LEU A 148 -3.55 4.53 -1.75
C LEU A 148 -4.29 3.31 -1.21
N PHE A 149 -4.91 3.48 -0.05
CA PHE A 149 -5.75 2.47 0.59
C PHE A 149 -7.20 2.85 0.36
N ASP A 150 -7.92 2.06 -0.41
CA ASP A 150 -9.36 2.16 -0.60
C ASP A 150 -10.02 1.25 0.44
N LEU A 151 -10.75 1.83 1.39
CA LEU A 151 -11.17 1.22 2.64
C LEU A 151 -12.70 1.12 2.70
N PRO A 152 -13.26 0.13 3.42
CA PRO A 152 -14.70 0.02 3.61
C PRO A 152 -15.28 1.21 4.40
N PRO A 153 -16.60 1.40 4.36
CA PRO A 153 -17.28 2.29 5.29
C PRO A 153 -17.08 1.85 6.75
N VAL A 154 -17.21 2.78 7.68
CA VAL A 154 -17.13 2.48 9.14
C VAL A 154 -18.50 2.21 9.68
#